data_359b61036092ff971078c819d1aa63b7
#
_entry.id   359b61036092ff971078c819d1aa63b7
#
_cell.length_a   1.000
_cell.length_b   1.000
_cell.length_c   1.000
_cell.angle_alpha   90.00
_cell.angle_beta   90.00
_cell.angle_gamma   90.00
#
_symmetry.space_group_name_H-M   'P 1'
#
loop_
_entity.id
_entity.type
_entity.pdbx_description
1 polymer ?
#
loop_
_entity_poly.entity_id
_entity_poly.type
_entity_poly.pdbx_seq_one_letter_code
_entity_poly.pdbx_strand_id
1 'polypeptide(L)'
;RVLGGIRHGSTIGSPIALQIGNSEWPKWSTVMSADPVDPNDLLIDAGTGDEREIARNRPLTRPRPGHADLPGMLKYDLPEARPVLERASARETAARVALGAVAEAILEQIAGIRLVSHVVRIGSVALPDDVPPPRAEDTERLNADPVRCADPATSAAMVAEIDATRKDGDTLGGVVEVIATGVPVGLGTHVSADRRLDARLAAALMGIQAVKGVEIGDGFAEAARRGSAAHDEIVSVDCGRLTRSTNRAGGIEGGISNGSDVRVR
;
A
#
# COMPACT_ATOMS: atom_id res chain seq x y z
N ARG A 1 18.54 -2.18 7.46
CA ARG A 1 19.51 -3.09 8.11
C ARG A 1 18.76 -4.25 8.76
N VAL A 2 19.23 -5.50 8.52
CA VAL A 2 18.78 -6.67 9.27
C VAL A 2 19.56 -6.72 10.59
N LEU A 3 18.82 -6.83 11.70
CA LEU A 3 19.41 -6.89 13.05
C LEU A 3 19.45 -8.32 13.59
N GLY A 4 18.58 -9.22 13.11
CA GLY A 4 18.53 -10.61 13.52
C GLY A 4 17.57 -11.42 12.66
N GLY A 5 17.56 -12.75 12.85
CA GLY A 5 16.67 -13.68 12.15
C GLY A 5 17.16 -14.18 10.80
N ILE A 6 18.22 -13.58 10.24
CA ILE A 6 18.84 -14.00 8.96
C ILE A 6 20.35 -14.12 9.17
N ARG A 7 20.93 -15.19 8.64
CA ARG A 7 22.38 -15.43 8.63
C ARG A 7 22.80 -16.01 7.27
N HIS A 8 23.80 -15.38 6.64
CA HIS A 8 24.31 -15.81 5.32
C HIS A 8 23.22 -15.97 4.25
N GLY A 9 22.22 -15.06 4.26
CA GLY A 9 21.10 -15.09 3.31
C GLY A 9 19.99 -16.09 3.65
N SER A 10 20.09 -16.84 4.73
CA SER A 10 19.11 -17.84 5.16
C SER A 10 18.45 -17.46 6.47
N THR A 11 17.14 -17.73 6.60
CA THR A 11 16.42 -17.60 7.85
C THR A 11 16.86 -18.67 8.84
N ILE A 12 16.87 -18.33 10.14
CA ILE A 12 17.37 -19.21 11.20
C ILE A 12 16.26 -19.67 12.16
N GLY A 13 14.97 -19.49 11.79
CA GLY A 13 13.84 -19.91 12.62
C GLY A 13 13.50 -18.96 13.78
N SER A 14 14.27 -17.90 13.97
CA SER A 14 13.95 -16.82 14.94
C SER A 14 13.20 -15.66 14.26
N PRO A 15 12.58 -14.75 15.03
CA PRO A 15 12.00 -13.54 14.46
C PRO A 15 13.03 -12.76 13.64
N ILE A 16 12.59 -12.21 12.49
CA ILE A 16 13.40 -11.32 11.66
C ILE A 16 13.20 -9.90 12.19
N ALA A 17 14.29 -9.28 12.64
CA ALA A 17 14.28 -7.90 13.11
C ALA A 17 14.90 -6.98 12.04
N LEU A 18 14.13 -5.96 11.62
CA LEU A 18 14.53 -4.97 10.62
C LEU A 18 14.57 -3.58 11.24
N GLN A 19 15.60 -2.82 10.87
CA GLN A 19 15.73 -1.40 11.22
C GLN A 19 15.84 -0.56 9.96
N ILE A 20 14.99 0.46 9.87
CA ILE A 20 15.07 1.50 8.83
C ILE A 20 15.60 2.76 9.49
N GLY A 21 16.75 3.24 9.01
CA GLY A 21 17.36 4.47 9.49
C GLY A 21 16.61 5.69 8.95
N ASN A 22 16.56 6.75 9.75
CA ASN A 22 16.10 8.05 9.30
C ASN A 22 17.30 9.01 9.27
N SER A 23 17.68 9.47 8.09
CA SER A 23 18.80 10.38 7.89
C SER A 23 18.60 11.74 8.57
N GLU A 24 17.36 12.13 8.81
CA GLU A 24 17.02 13.38 9.50
C GLU A 24 16.94 13.25 11.02
N TRP A 25 17.08 12.03 11.56
CA TRP A 25 16.95 11.78 13.00
C TRP A 25 17.75 12.74 13.89
N PRO A 26 19.01 13.09 13.59
CA PRO A 26 19.76 14.03 14.41
C PRO A 26 19.08 15.39 14.63
N LYS A 27 18.30 15.83 13.61
CA LYS A 27 17.53 17.08 13.69
C LYS A 27 16.23 16.95 14.50
N TRP A 28 15.78 15.74 14.74
CA TRP A 28 14.52 15.43 15.41
C TRP A 28 14.72 14.82 16.80
N SER A 29 15.93 14.47 17.17
CA SER A 29 16.24 13.70 18.39
C SER A 29 15.69 14.34 19.66
N THR A 30 15.77 15.66 19.79
CA THR A 30 15.25 16.39 20.96
C THR A 30 13.71 16.40 20.98
N VAL A 31 13.09 16.89 19.90
CA VAL A 31 11.62 17.04 19.85
C VAL A 31 10.87 15.72 19.82
N MET A 32 11.54 14.63 19.44
CA MET A 32 10.99 13.26 19.37
C MET A 32 11.63 12.34 20.41
N SER A 33 12.29 12.89 21.44
CA SER A 33 12.91 12.09 22.51
C SER A 33 11.87 11.22 23.21
N ALA A 34 12.24 9.99 23.52
CA ALA A 34 11.46 9.12 24.39
C ALA A 34 11.62 9.50 25.88
N ASP A 35 12.73 10.14 26.19
CA ASP A 35 13.05 10.63 27.56
C ASP A 35 12.44 12.03 27.76
N PRO A 36 12.17 12.43 29.01
CA PRO A 36 11.77 13.79 29.34
C PRO A 36 12.78 14.83 28.81
N VAL A 37 12.28 15.88 28.19
CA VAL A 37 13.06 17.00 27.66
C VAL A 37 12.69 18.25 28.42
N ASP A 38 13.68 19.08 28.79
CA ASP A 38 13.43 20.38 29.38
C ASP A 38 12.69 21.26 28.34
N PRO A 39 11.56 21.88 28.67
CA PRO A 39 10.88 22.79 27.76
C PRO A 39 11.76 23.90 27.16
N ASN A 40 12.79 24.32 27.87
CA ASN A 40 13.76 25.30 27.40
C ASN A 40 14.61 24.76 26.24
N ASP A 41 14.92 23.45 26.22
CA ASP A 41 15.68 22.83 25.13
C ASP A 41 14.88 22.79 23.82
N LEU A 42 13.55 22.83 23.90
CA LEU A 42 12.68 22.93 22.74
C LEU A 42 12.56 24.35 22.18
N LEU A 43 12.98 25.35 22.94
CA LEU A 43 12.95 26.78 22.55
C LEU A 43 14.32 27.26 21.99
N ILE A 44 15.35 26.47 22.13
CA ILE A 44 16.70 26.83 21.72
C ILE A 44 16.77 26.83 20.19
N ASP A 45 17.10 27.99 19.63
CA ASP A 45 17.75 28.10 18.34
C ASP A 45 19.10 27.41 18.48
N ALA A 46 19.33 26.32 17.76
CA ALA A 46 20.62 25.60 17.80
C ALA A 46 21.79 26.44 17.25
N GLY A 47 21.60 27.74 17.08
CA GLY A 47 22.60 28.69 16.61
C GLY A 47 22.87 28.57 15.11
N THR A 48 22.09 27.81 14.38
CA THR A 48 22.27 27.67 12.93
C THR A 48 21.55 28.77 12.13
N GLY A 49 20.71 29.55 12.79
CA GLY A 49 19.86 30.57 12.13
C GLY A 49 18.81 29.98 11.20
N ASP A 50 18.57 28.68 11.24
CA ASP A 50 17.57 28.02 10.41
C ASP A 50 16.18 28.13 11.07
N GLU A 51 15.33 29.01 10.55
CA GLU A 51 13.92 29.15 10.99
C GLU A 51 13.15 27.82 10.99
N ARG A 52 13.57 26.83 10.20
CA ARG A 52 12.95 25.50 10.16
C ARG A 52 13.20 24.71 11.43
N GLU A 53 14.30 24.93 12.16
CA GLU A 53 14.56 24.28 13.45
C GLU A 53 13.57 24.78 14.51
N ILE A 54 13.37 26.09 14.60
CA ILE A 54 12.41 26.69 15.52
C ILE A 54 10.99 26.18 15.19
N ALA A 55 10.63 26.13 13.91
CA ALA A 55 9.34 25.61 13.46
C ALA A 55 9.16 24.11 13.80
N ARG A 56 10.25 23.33 13.75
CA ARG A 56 10.24 21.89 14.09
C ARG A 56 9.94 21.65 15.55
N ASN A 57 10.49 22.47 16.43
CA ASN A 57 10.36 22.33 17.89
C ASN A 57 9.02 22.85 18.43
N ARG A 58 8.29 23.67 17.68
CA ARG A 58 6.99 24.20 18.11
C ARG A 58 5.92 23.10 18.18
N PRO A 59 5.02 23.14 19.18
CA PRO A 59 3.86 22.28 19.25
C PRO A 59 2.99 22.39 17.99
N LEU A 60 2.49 21.27 17.50
CA LEU A 60 1.61 21.20 16.32
C LEU A 60 0.15 21.30 16.75
N THR A 61 -0.32 22.54 16.99
CA THR A 61 -1.68 22.82 17.48
C THR A 61 -2.72 23.03 16.37
N ARG A 62 -2.28 23.05 15.09
CA ARG A 62 -3.19 23.16 13.94
C ARG A 62 -3.40 21.80 13.28
N PRO A 63 -4.51 21.12 13.53
CA PRO A 63 -4.80 19.82 12.91
C PRO A 63 -5.08 20.02 11.41
N ARG A 64 -4.55 19.09 10.60
CA ARG A 64 -4.78 19.08 9.15
C ARG A 64 -6.13 18.42 8.85
N PRO A 65 -6.97 19.00 7.99
CA PRO A 65 -8.19 18.35 7.51
C PRO A 65 -7.87 17.02 6.80
N GLY A 66 -8.75 16.04 6.94
CA GLY A 66 -8.59 14.71 6.30
C GLY A 66 -7.49 13.82 6.87
N HIS A 67 -6.82 14.23 7.95
CA HIS A 67 -5.79 13.46 8.65
C HIS A 67 -6.26 12.97 10.01
N ALA A 68 -5.47 12.12 10.65
CA ALA A 68 -5.76 11.60 11.99
C ALA A 68 -5.59 12.66 13.11
N ASP A 69 -5.07 13.83 12.80
CA ASP A 69 -4.65 14.85 13.76
C ASP A 69 -5.74 15.19 14.77
N LEU A 70 -6.86 15.78 14.33
CA LEU A 70 -7.93 16.19 15.22
C LEU A 70 -8.63 15.04 15.95
N PRO A 71 -9.07 13.95 15.26
CA PRO A 71 -9.71 12.84 15.96
C PRO A 71 -8.75 12.14 16.93
N GLY A 72 -7.47 12.08 16.62
CA GLY A 72 -6.46 11.50 17.51
C GLY A 72 -6.22 12.35 18.74
N MET A 73 -6.07 13.67 18.58
CA MET A 73 -5.94 14.61 19.69
C MET A 73 -7.14 14.49 20.64
N LEU A 74 -8.36 14.52 20.11
CA LEU A 74 -9.58 14.42 20.92
C LEU A 74 -9.72 13.06 21.60
N LYS A 75 -9.39 11.97 20.90
CA LYS A 75 -9.52 10.61 21.46
C LYS A 75 -8.59 10.35 22.63
N TYR A 76 -7.38 10.87 22.56
CA TYR A 76 -6.32 10.58 23.53
C TYR A 76 -6.01 11.78 24.46
N ASP A 77 -6.81 12.84 24.40
CA ASP A 77 -6.65 14.08 25.18
C ASP A 77 -5.23 14.66 25.04
N LEU A 78 -4.77 14.79 23.79
CA LEU A 78 -3.44 15.29 23.50
C LEU A 78 -3.47 16.78 23.19
N PRO A 79 -2.55 17.58 23.76
CA PRO A 79 -2.50 19.02 23.54
C PRO A 79 -1.99 19.41 22.13
N GLU A 80 -1.38 18.47 21.43
CA GLU A 80 -0.82 18.68 20.09
C GLU A 80 -0.96 17.43 19.21
N ALA A 81 -0.81 17.61 17.89
CA ALA A 81 -0.97 16.55 16.89
C ALA A 81 0.30 15.68 16.70
N ARG A 82 1.47 16.06 17.23
CA ARG A 82 2.73 15.35 16.98
C ARG A 82 2.71 13.87 17.35
N PRO A 83 2.22 13.44 18.53
CA PRO A 83 2.13 12.03 18.88
C PRO A 83 1.22 11.23 17.92
N VAL A 84 0.16 11.85 17.44
CA VAL A 84 -0.76 11.25 16.45
C VAL A 84 -0.05 11.10 15.10
N LEU A 85 0.61 12.16 14.63
CA LEU A 85 1.31 12.20 13.36
C LEU A 85 2.46 11.21 13.30
N GLU A 86 3.14 10.96 14.41
CA GLU A 86 4.24 10.00 14.48
C GLU A 86 3.80 8.58 14.10
N ARG A 87 2.60 8.16 14.52
CA ARG A 87 2.06 6.83 14.21
C ARG A 87 1.26 6.79 12.90
N ALA A 88 0.59 7.88 12.55
CA ALA A 88 -0.23 7.98 11.35
C ALA A 88 0.56 8.43 10.10
N SER A 89 1.89 8.42 10.14
CA SER A 89 2.74 8.95 9.08
C SER A 89 3.31 7.86 8.16
N ALA A 90 3.95 8.29 7.07
CA ALA A 90 4.69 7.45 6.14
C ALA A 90 5.82 6.62 6.78
N ARG A 91 6.23 6.91 8.01
CA ARG A 91 7.20 6.10 8.77
C ARG A 91 6.70 4.68 9.00
N GLU A 92 5.45 4.53 9.35
CA GLU A 92 4.84 3.21 9.55
C GLU A 92 4.73 2.48 8.22
N THR A 93 4.42 3.18 7.13
CA THR A 93 4.40 2.62 5.77
C THR A 93 5.78 2.09 5.35
N ALA A 94 6.87 2.77 5.69
CA ALA A 94 8.22 2.29 5.40
C ALA A 94 8.51 0.93 6.08
N ALA A 95 8.05 0.75 7.33
CA ALA A 95 8.18 -0.53 8.02
C ALA A 95 7.33 -1.62 7.36
N ARG A 96 6.10 -1.31 6.92
CA ARG A 96 5.24 -2.25 6.17
C ARG A 96 5.88 -2.68 4.85
N VAL A 97 6.48 -1.77 4.10
CA VAL A 97 7.19 -2.09 2.85
C VAL A 97 8.36 -3.04 3.11
N ALA A 98 9.14 -2.80 4.16
CA ALA A 98 10.25 -3.69 4.51
C ALA A 98 9.79 -5.10 4.92
N LEU A 99 8.68 -5.20 5.67
CA LEU A 99 8.07 -6.49 6.01
C LEU A 99 7.47 -7.17 4.78
N GLY A 100 6.85 -6.38 3.89
CA GLY A 100 6.29 -6.85 2.62
C GLY A 100 7.35 -7.51 1.73
N ALA A 101 8.54 -6.93 1.62
CA ALA A 101 9.65 -7.52 0.85
C ALA A 101 10.09 -8.88 1.38
N VAL A 102 10.09 -9.07 2.71
CA VAL A 102 10.39 -10.39 3.31
C VAL A 102 9.26 -11.37 3.03
N ALA A 103 8.00 -10.93 3.15
CA ALA A 103 6.84 -11.79 2.88
C ALA A 103 6.77 -12.21 1.41
N GLU A 104 7.06 -11.30 0.48
CA GLU A 104 7.12 -11.57 -0.97
C GLU A 104 8.15 -12.65 -1.29
N ALA A 105 9.37 -12.53 -0.74
CA ALA A 105 10.41 -13.52 -0.91
C ALA A 105 10.01 -14.92 -0.38
N ILE A 106 9.25 -14.97 0.72
CA ILE A 106 8.71 -16.22 1.27
C ILE A 106 7.64 -16.81 0.34
N LEU A 107 6.71 -15.98 -0.14
CA LEU A 107 5.64 -16.42 -1.03
C LEU A 107 6.18 -16.98 -2.36
N GLU A 108 7.18 -16.31 -2.93
CA GLU A 108 7.83 -16.76 -4.15
C GLU A 108 8.55 -18.10 -3.94
N GLN A 109 9.37 -18.25 -2.88
CA GLN A 109 10.16 -19.46 -2.62
C GLN A 109 9.30 -20.65 -2.23
N ILE A 110 8.24 -20.46 -1.45
CA ILE A 110 7.43 -21.58 -0.93
C ILE A 110 6.32 -21.96 -1.91
N ALA A 111 5.69 -20.99 -2.56
CA ALA A 111 4.47 -21.19 -3.33
C ALA A 111 4.57 -20.77 -4.81
N GLY A 112 5.67 -20.15 -5.24
CA GLY A 112 5.80 -19.60 -6.58
C GLY A 112 4.88 -18.41 -6.85
N ILE A 113 4.33 -17.79 -5.80
CA ILE A 113 3.46 -16.62 -5.92
C ILE A 113 4.33 -15.41 -6.17
N ARG A 114 4.02 -14.67 -7.25
CA ARG A 114 4.72 -13.44 -7.63
C ARG A 114 3.76 -12.27 -7.66
N LEU A 115 4.25 -11.11 -7.21
CA LEU A 115 3.47 -9.89 -7.14
C LEU A 115 3.91 -8.89 -8.20
N VAL A 116 2.94 -8.17 -8.76
CA VAL A 116 3.19 -6.98 -9.57
C VAL A 116 2.16 -5.93 -9.17
N SER A 117 2.58 -4.66 -9.17
CA SER A 117 1.66 -3.54 -8.93
C SER A 117 1.84 -2.48 -9.99
N HIS A 118 0.76 -1.79 -10.31
CA HIS A 118 0.78 -0.64 -11.21
C HIS A 118 -0.31 0.36 -10.84
N VAL A 119 -0.18 1.58 -11.37
CA VAL A 119 -1.18 2.62 -11.16
C VAL A 119 -2.20 2.55 -12.28
N VAL A 120 -3.48 2.49 -11.91
CA VAL A 120 -4.60 2.41 -12.85
C VAL A 120 -5.37 3.72 -12.96
N ARG A 121 -5.20 4.65 -12.03
CA ARG A 121 -5.83 5.98 -12.07
C ARG A 121 -5.01 7.00 -11.31
N ILE A 122 -4.91 8.21 -11.84
CA ILE A 122 -4.48 9.42 -11.11
C ILE A 122 -5.44 10.55 -11.47
N GLY A 123 -6.08 11.13 -10.48
CA GLY A 123 -7.09 12.17 -10.69
C GLY A 123 -8.20 11.74 -11.65
N SER A 124 -8.36 12.49 -12.72
CA SER A 124 -9.34 12.21 -13.77
C SER A 124 -8.88 11.18 -14.80
N VAL A 125 -7.57 10.91 -14.90
CA VAL A 125 -6.97 10.03 -15.90
C VAL A 125 -6.98 8.58 -15.41
N ALA A 126 -7.61 7.70 -16.18
CA ALA A 126 -7.69 6.27 -15.89
C ALA A 126 -7.09 5.44 -17.01
N LEU A 127 -6.49 4.31 -16.65
CA LEU A 127 -6.05 3.28 -17.58
C LEU A 127 -7.28 2.70 -18.32
N PRO A 128 -7.28 2.60 -19.65
CA PRO A 128 -8.33 1.95 -20.40
C PRO A 128 -8.53 0.47 -20.00
N ASP A 129 -9.78 0.00 -20.00
CA ASP A 129 -10.12 -1.36 -19.59
C ASP A 129 -9.60 -2.46 -20.52
N ASP A 130 -9.26 -2.11 -21.76
CA ASP A 130 -8.70 -3.00 -22.78
C ASP A 130 -7.19 -3.18 -22.69
N VAL A 131 -6.53 -2.42 -21.82
CA VAL A 131 -5.10 -2.62 -21.54
C VAL A 131 -4.92 -3.87 -20.69
N PRO A 132 -4.16 -4.87 -21.18
CA PRO A 132 -3.97 -6.10 -20.43
C PRO A 132 -3.22 -5.83 -19.12
N PRO A 133 -3.59 -6.52 -18.04
CA PRO A 133 -2.91 -6.38 -16.77
C PRO A 133 -1.44 -6.82 -16.88
N PRO A 134 -0.51 -6.11 -16.23
CA PRO A 134 0.90 -6.45 -16.26
C PRO A 134 1.18 -7.76 -15.52
N ARG A 135 2.31 -8.37 -15.86
CA ARG A 135 2.84 -9.57 -15.20
C ARG A 135 4.08 -9.23 -14.38
N ALA A 136 4.51 -10.16 -13.55
CA ALA A 136 5.70 -9.97 -12.72
C ALA A 136 6.98 -9.67 -13.53
N GLU A 137 7.06 -10.15 -14.78
CA GLU A 137 8.14 -9.85 -15.72
C GLU A 137 8.18 -8.39 -16.17
N ASP A 138 7.05 -7.67 -16.07
CA ASP A 138 6.95 -6.24 -16.41
C ASP A 138 7.50 -5.31 -15.32
N THR A 139 7.91 -5.84 -14.17
CA THR A 139 8.30 -5.05 -12.99
C THR A 139 9.40 -4.03 -13.30
N GLU A 140 10.43 -4.40 -14.06
CA GLU A 140 11.51 -3.46 -14.43
C GLU A 140 10.99 -2.32 -15.31
N ARG A 141 10.15 -2.63 -16.29
CA ARG A 141 9.51 -1.64 -17.16
C ARG A 141 8.62 -0.69 -16.37
N LEU A 142 7.82 -1.23 -15.46
CA LEU A 142 6.95 -0.44 -14.57
C LEU A 142 7.76 0.44 -13.62
N ASN A 143 8.87 -0.06 -13.09
CA ASN A 143 9.76 0.72 -12.21
C ASN A 143 10.45 1.88 -12.94
N ALA A 144 10.66 1.75 -14.25
CA ALA A 144 11.24 2.81 -15.08
C ALA A 144 10.20 3.87 -15.49
N ASP A 145 8.91 3.58 -15.41
CA ASP A 145 7.83 4.51 -15.70
C ASP A 145 7.64 5.54 -14.57
N PRO A 146 7.49 6.84 -14.88
CA PRO A 146 7.43 7.89 -13.85
C PRO A 146 6.26 7.80 -12.88
N VAL A 147 5.16 7.17 -13.29
CA VAL A 147 3.95 6.97 -12.47
C VAL A 147 3.61 5.49 -12.30
N ARG A 148 4.47 4.58 -12.78
CA ARG A 148 4.27 3.14 -12.70
C ARG A 148 3.00 2.67 -13.43
N CYS A 149 2.67 3.26 -14.56
CA CYS A 149 1.52 2.90 -15.40
C CYS A 149 1.90 1.84 -16.43
N ALA A 150 0.98 0.91 -16.72
CA ALA A 150 1.23 -0.17 -17.69
C ALA A 150 1.20 0.30 -19.14
N ASP A 151 0.49 1.40 -19.43
CA ASP A 151 0.37 2.01 -20.77
C ASP A 151 1.11 3.34 -20.86
N PRO A 152 2.06 3.49 -21.82
CA PRO A 152 2.85 4.72 -21.94
C PRO A 152 2.04 5.98 -22.27
N ALA A 153 0.94 5.86 -23.04
CA ALA A 153 0.11 7.00 -23.40
C ALA A 153 -0.65 7.50 -22.19
N THR A 154 -1.22 6.59 -21.41
CA THR A 154 -1.88 6.89 -20.13
C THR A 154 -0.90 7.44 -19.10
N SER A 155 0.33 6.89 -19.04
CA SER A 155 1.40 7.40 -18.18
C SER A 155 1.69 8.88 -18.47
N ALA A 156 1.87 9.25 -19.74
CA ALA A 156 2.09 10.62 -20.15
C ALA A 156 0.93 11.55 -19.75
N ALA A 157 -0.32 11.08 -19.89
CA ALA A 157 -1.50 11.84 -19.50
C ALA A 157 -1.58 12.02 -17.96
N MET A 158 -1.24 10.98 -17.19
CA MET A 158 -1.16 11.05 -15.72
C MET A 158 -0.10 12.05 -15.25
N VAL A 159 1.07 12.07 -15.89
CA VAL A 159 2.12 13.04 -15.58
C VAL A 159 1.64 14.47 -15.87
N ALA A 160 0.97 14.68 -17.00
CA ALA A 160 0.41 15.99 -17.35
C ALA A 160 -0.64 16.47 -16.32
N GLU A 161 -1.50 15.57 -15.85
CA GLU A 161 -2.50 15.84 -14.80
C GLU A 161 -1.83 16.24 -13.48
N ILE A 162 -0.77 15.52 -13.08
CA ILE A 162 0.03 15.86 -11.88
C ILE A 162 0.65 17.24 -12.03
N ASP A 163 1.25 17.55 -13.18
CA ASP A 163 1.92 18.83 -13.41
C ASP A 163 0.93 20.01 -13.43
N ALA A 164 -0.28 19.82 -13.97
CA ALA A 164 -1.33 20.81 -13.95
C ALA A 164 -1.79 21.09 -12.52
N THR A 165 -2.13 20.04 -11.77
CA THR A 165 -2.57 20.13 -10.37
C THR A 165 -1.52 20.79 -9.47
N ARG A 166 -0.24 20.45 -9.69
CA ARG A 166 0.88 21.07 -8.96
C ARG A 166 1.00 22.57 -9.21
N LYS A 167 0.73 23.05 -10.44
CA LYS A 167 0.71 24.48 -10.76
C LYS A 167 -0.40 25.20 -10.02
N ASP A 168 -1.54 24.54 -9.83
CA ASP A 168 -2.69 25.05 -9.10
C ASP A 168 -2.49 24.99 -7.57
N GLY A 169 -1.41 24.38 -7.09
CA GLY A 169 -1.10 24.23 -5.67
C GLY A 169 -1.99 23.20 -4.96
N ASP A 170 -2.55 22.25 -5.71
CA ASP A 170 -3.48 21.23 -5.21
C ASP A 170 -2.86 19.83 -5.23
N THR A 171 -3.63 18.80 -4.84
CA THR A 171 -3.23 17.40 -4.75
C THR A 171 -4.21 16.48 -5.47
N LEU A 172 -3.75 15.30 -5.86
CA LEU A 172 -4.55 14.27 -6.51
C LEU A 172 -4.60 13.00 -5.67
N GLY A 173 -5.70 12.29 -5.78
CA GLY A 173 -5.81 10.89 -5.38
C GLY A 173 -5.54 9.97 -6.57
N GLY A 174 -5.49 8.66 -6.29
CA GLY A 174 -5.28 7.66 -7.33
C GLY A 174 -5.74 6.27 -6.91
N VAL A 175 -5.62 5.34 -7.84
CA VAL A 175 -5.92 3.92 -7.64
C VAL A 175 -4.72 3.11 -8.08
N VAL A 176 -4.28 2.22 -7.20
CA VAL A 176 -3.21 1.24 -7.46
C VAL A 176 -3.84 -0.14 -7.57
N GLU A 177 -3.45 -0.91 -8.55
CA GLU A 177 -3.79 -2.33 -8.67
C GLU A 177 -2.58 -3.19 -8.28
N VAL A 178 -2.84 -4.23 -7.50
CA VAL A 178 -1.85 -5.27 -7.18
C VAL A 178 -2.38 -6.61 -7.66
N ILE A 179 -1.53 -7.35 -8.35
CA ILE A 179 -1.83 -8.65 -8.94
C ILE A 179 -0.88 -9.67 -8.35
N ALA A 180 -1.43 -10.76 -7.80
CA ALA A 180 -0.67 -11.92 -7.36
C ALA A 180 -0.90 -13.07 -8.34
N THR A 181 0.16 -13.51 -9.01
CA THR A 181 0.15 -14.64 -9.93
C THR A 181 0.64 -15.91 -9.26
N GLY A 182 0.26 -17.07 -9.78
CA GLY A 182 0.68 -18.37 -9.24
C GLY A 182 -0.02 -18.75 -7.92
N VAL A 183 -1.10 -18.06 -7.57
CA VAL A 183 -1.86 -18.35 -6.34
C VAL A 183 -2.56 -19.70 -6.45
N PRO A 184 -2.29 -20.66 -5.54
CA PRO A 184 -2.94 -21.97 -5.57
C PRO A 184 -4.43 -21.85 -5.22
N VAL A 185 -5.22 -22.82 -5.68
CA VAL A 185 -6.62 -22.97 -5.26
C VAL A 185 -6.65 -23.33 -3.77
N GLY A 186 -7.60 -22.74 -3.03
CA GLY A 186 -7.90 -23.17 -1.65
C GLY A 186 -7.35 -22.27 -0.55
N LEU A 187 -6.72 -21.13 -0.85
CA LEU A 187 -6.38 -20.14 0.19
C LEU A 187 -7.64 -19.43 0.65
N GLY A 188 -7.76 -19.26 1.95
CA GLY A 188 -8.99 -18.74 2.57
C GLY A 188 -10.01 -19.82 2.86
N THR A 189 -11.25 -19.43 3.16
CA THR A 189 -12.34 -20.38 3.46
C THR A 189 -13.71 -19.73 3.32
N HIS A 190 -14.72 -20.52 2.99
CA HIS A 190 -16.13 -20.10 3.02
C HIS A 190 -16.79 -20.31 4.40
N VAL A 191 -16.15 -21.04 5.30
CA VAL A 191 -16.74 -21.49 6.57
C VAL A 191 -16.94 -20.37 7.58
N SER A 192 -16.05 -19.36 7.58
CA SER A 192 -16.02 -18.32 8.60
C SER A 192 -15.58 -16.98 7.97
N ALA A 193 -16.32 -15.92 8.24
CA ALA A 193 -16.12 -14.61 7.62
C ALA A 193 -14.73 -14.01 7.90
N ASP A 194 -14.19 -14.22 9.09
CA ASP A 194 -12.88 -13.71 9.52
C ASP A 194 -11.70 -14.42 8.85
N ARG A 195 -11.94 -15.57 8.22
CA ARG A 195 -10.94 -16.36 7.51
C ARG A 195 -11.10 -16.34 5.99
N ARG A 196 -12.09 -15.66 5.46
CA ARG A 196 -12.23 -15.42 4.03
C ARG A 196 -11.03 -14.63 3.51
N LEU A 197 -10.50 -15.03 2.34
CA LEU A 197 -9.32 -14.38 1.75
C LEU A 197 -9.61 -12.93 1.37
N ASP A 198 -10.76 -12.66 0.73
CA ASP A 198 -11.21 -11.32 0.36
C ASP A 198 -11.34 -10.39 1.58
N ALA A 199 -11.95 -10.87 2.66
CA ALA A 199 -12.12 -10.10 3.90
C ALA A 199 -10.76 -9.75 4.54
N ARG A 200 -9.84 -10.69 4.58
CA ARG A 200 -8.49 -10.49 5.13
C ARG A 200 -7.65 -9.53 4.28
N LEU A 201 -7.71 -9.66 2.96
CA LEU A 201 -7.03 -8.74 2.04
C LEU A 201 -7.61 -7.34 2.19
N ALA A 202 -8.93 -7.19 2.18
CA ALA A 202 -9.59 -5.90 2.35
C ALA A 202 -9.21 -5.23 3.68
N ALA A 203 -9.22 -5.97 4.79
CA ALA A 203 -8.81 -5.45 6.09
C ALA A 203 -7.34 -5.01 6.13
N ALA A 204 -6.43 -5.79 5.54
CA ALA A 204 -5.01 -5.46 5.48
C ALA A 204 -4.75 -4.20 4.63
N LEU A 205 -5.42 -4.09 3.47
CA LEU A 205 -5.29 -2.95 2.55
C LEU A 205 -5.93 -1.68 3.11
N MET A 206 -7.13 -1.76 3.69
CA MET A 206 -7.77 -0.63 4.39
C MET A 206 -6.98 -0.15 5.60
N GLY A 207 -6.12 -0.99 6.17
CA GLY A 207 -5.19 -0.62 7.24
C GLY A 207 -3.99 0.21 6.78
N ILE A 208 -3.81 0.44 5.48
CA ILE A 208 -2.76 1.31 4.94
C ILE A 208 -3.23 2.77 5.05
N GLN A 209 -2.35 3.65 5.51
CA GLN A 209 -2.68 5.07 5.65
C GLN A 209 -3.13 5.68 4.31
N ALA A 210 -4.13 6.54 4.36
CA ALA A 210 -4.76 7.24 3.23
C ALA A 210 -5.58 6.36 2.26
N VAL A 211 -5.59 5.03 2.41
CA VAL A 211 -6.49 4.16 1.64
C VAL A 211 -7.94 4.39 2.10
N LYS A 212 -8.85 4.60 1.13
CA LYS A 212 -10.27 4.92 1.35
C LYS A 212 -11.23 3.93 0.69
N GLY A 213 -10.73 3.06 -0.16
CA GLY A 213 -11.51 2.03 -0.81
C GLY A 213 -10.65 0.83 -1.17
N VAL A 214 -11.24 -0.34 -1.21
CA VAL A 214 -10.63 -1.59 -1.66
C VAL A 214 -11.62 -2.31 -2.55
N GLU A 215 -11.16 -2.79 -3.70
CA GLU A 215 -11.92 -3.63 -4.61
C GLU A 215 -11.19 -4.95 -4.82
N ILE A 216 -11.96 -6.05 -4.91
CA ILE A 216 -11.48 -7.36 -5.31
C ILE A 216 -11.98 -7.62 -6.73
N GLY A 217 -11.07 -7.93 -7.66
CA GLY A 217 -11.43 -8.09 -9.07
C GLY A 217 -12.00 -6.82 -9.67
N ASP A 218 -13.16 -6.95 -10.33
CA ASP A 218 -13.85 -5.82 -10.95
C ASP A 218 -14.68 -4.98 -9.96
N GLY A 219 -14.77 -5.42 -8.69
CA GLY A 219 -15.34 -4.65 -7.58
C GLY A 219 -16.70 -4.03 -7.90
N PHE A 220 -16.81 -2.71 -7.83
CA PHE A 220 -18.07 -2.00 -8.10
C PHE A 220 -18.54 -2.09 -9.55
N ALA A 221 -17.67 -2.38 -10.52
CA ALA A 221 -18.07 -2.54 -11.91
C ALA A 221 -18.99 -3.78 -12.12
N GLU A 222 -18.90 -4.76 -11.22
CA GLU A 222 -19.81 -5.92 -11.23
C GLU A 222 -21.28 -5.51 -11.06
N ALA A 223 -21.58 -4.48 -10.26
CA ALA A 223 -22.92 -4.00 -10.02
C ALA A 223 -23.62 -3.47 -11.29
N ALA A 224 -22.86 -3.06 -12.31
CA ALA A 224 -23.38 -2.60 -13.59
C ALA A 224 -23.65 -3.73 -14.58
N ARG A 225 -23.28 -4.98 -14.26
CA ARG A 225 -23.43 -6.15 -15.16
C ARG A 225 -24.65 -6.97 -14.80
N ARG A 226 -25.21 -7.61 -15.83
CA ARG A 226 -26.18 -8.69 -15.61
C ARG A 226 -25.43 -9.95 -15.16
N GLY A 227 -26.06 -10.80 -14.33
CA GLY A 227 -25.42 -12.01 -13.78
C GLY A 227 -24.80 -12.93 -14.83
N SER A 228 -25.42 -13.06 -16.00
CA SER A 228 -24.88 -13.84 -17.14
C SER A 228 -23.57 -13.27 -17.73
N ALA A 229 -23.23 -12.02 -17.42
CA ALA A 229 -22.04 -11.34 -17.88
C ALA A 229 -21.09 -10.97 -16.73
N ALA A 230 -21.46 -11.26 -15.48
CA ALA A 230 -20.69 -10.92 -14.28
C ALA A 230 -19.74 -12.06 -13.86
N HIS A 231 -20.19 -13.31 -14.00
CA HIS A 231 -19.45 -14.48 -13.53
C HIS A 231 -18.40 -14.94 -14.54
N ASP A 232 -17.30 -15.48 -14.03
CA ASP A 232 -16.20 -16.05 -14.80
C ASP A 232 -16.54 -17.49 -15.20
N GLU A 233 -16.95 -17.69 -16.46
CA GLU A 233 -17.33 -18.99 -16.98
C GLU A 233 -16.14 -19.96 -17.00
N ILE A 234 -16.35 -21.18 -16.50
CA ILE A 234 -15.35 -22.26 -16.57
C ILE A 234 -15.44 -22.89 -17.95
N VAL A 235 -14.42 -22.67 -18.79
CA VAL A 235 -14.46 -23.02 -20.22
C VAL A 235 -13.67 -24.29 -20.55
N SER A 236 -12.69 -24.68 -19.75
CA SER A 236 -11.94 -25.89 -19.97
C SER A 236 -11.36 -26.49 -18.70
N VAL A 237 -11.04 -27.79 -18.80
CA VAL A 237 -10.27 -28.53 -17.79
C VAL A 237 -9.12 -29.21 -18.54
N ASP A 238 -7.89 -28.75 -18.34
CA ASP A 238 -6.72 -29.34 -18.91
C ASP A 238 -5.82 -29.89 -17.78
N CYS A 239 -5.48 -31.19 -17.84
CA CYS A 239 -4.67 -31.88 -16.82
C CYS A 239 -5.11 -31.59 -15.38
N GLY A 240 -6.42 -31.44 -15.14
CA GLY A 240 -6.99 -31.11 -13.83
C GLY A 240 -6.92 -29.61 -13.46
N ARG A 241 -6.46 -28.75 -14.36
CA ARG A 241 -6.43 -27.30 -14.19
C ARG A 241 -7.65 -26.67 -14.86
N LEU A 242 -8.43 -25.95 -14.07
CA LEU A 242 -9.60 -25.21 -14.56
C LEU A 242 -9.13 -23.89 -15.19
N THR A 243 -9.72 -23.58 -16.37
CA THR A 243 -9.52 -22.31 -17.06
C THR A 243 -10.85 -21.55 -17.12
N ARG A 244 -10.80 -20.27 -16.82
CA ARG A 244 -11.94 -19.35 -16.91
C ARG A 244 -11.79 -18.42 -18.11
N SER A 245 -12.93 -17.99 -18.67
CA SER A 245 -12.96 -17.06 -19.81
C SER A 245 -12.55 -15.65 -19.42
N THR A 246 -12.75 -15.26 -18.15
CA THR A 246 -12.43 -13.96 -17.58
C THR A 246 -11.91 -14.11 -16.16
N ASN A 247 -11.50 -13.02 -15.52
CA ASN A 247 -11.10 -12.98 -14.12
C ASN A 247 -11.72 -11.76 -13.41
N ARG A 248 -13.04 -11.63 -13.51
CA ARG A 248 -13.82 -10.53 -12.90
C ARG A 248 -13.90 -10.65 -11.40
N ALA A 249 -14.00 -11.89 -10.89
CA ALA A 249 -13.94 -12.19 -9.46
C ALA A 249 -12.57 -11.88 -8.84
N GLY A 250 -11.55 -11.55 -9.64
CA GLY A 250 -10.21 -11.24 -9.14
C GLY A 250 -9.55 -12.40 -8.42
N GLY A 251 -9.73 -13.63 -8.91
CA GLY A 251 -9.10 -14.84 -8.38
C GLY A 251 -9.69 -15.38 -7.08
N ILE A 252 -10.78 -14.78 -6.57
CA ILE A 252 -11.41 -15.17 -5.29
C ILE A 252 -12.91 -15.39 -5.50
N GLU A 253 -13.37 -16.57 -5.18
CA GLU A 253 -14.79 -16.94 -5.20
C GLU A 253 -15.20 -17.47 -3.82
N GLY A 254 -16.27 -16.95 -3.25
CA GLY A 254 -16.77 -17.37 -1.94
C GLY A 254 -15.76 -17.21 -0.79
N GLY A 255 -14.75 -16.33 -0.93
CA GLY A 255 -13.68 -16.12 0.04
C GLY A 255 -12.52 -17.10 -0.06
N ILE A 256 -12.42 -17.83 -1.19
CA ILE A 256 -11.39 -18.84 -1.45
C ILE A 256 -10.71 -18.50 -2.77
N SER A 257 -9.38 -18.62 -2.85
CA SER A 257 -8.65 -18.49 -4.11
C SER A 257 -9.04 -19.61 -5.09
N ASN A 258 -9.29 -19.24 -6.35
CA ASN A 258 -9.81 -20.13 -7.37
C ASN A 258 -8.76 -20.59 -8.41
N GLY A 259 -7.48 -20.22 -8.21
CA GLY A 259 -6.36 -20.57 -9.09
C GLY A 259 -6.12 -19.58 -10.24
N SER A 260 -6.97 -18.56 -10.39
CA SER A 260 -6.69 -17.39 -11.24
C SER A 260 -5.85 -16.38 -10.47
N ASP A 261 -5.32 -15.38 -11.20
CA ASP A 261 -4.56 -14.29 -10.57
C ASP A 261 -5.43 -13.54 -9.56
N VAL A 262 -4.93 -13.34 -8.36
CA VAL A 262 -5.62 -12.52 -7.36
C VAL A 262 -5.36 -11.05 -7.67
N ARG A 263 -6.44 -10.29 -7.87
CA ARG A 263 -6.38 -8.89 -8.28
C ARG A 263 -7.14 -8.01 -7.30
N VAL A 264 -6.45 -6.98 -6.78
CA VAL A 264 -6.99 -6.03 -5.79
C VAL A 264 -6.66 -4.59 -6.17
N ARG A 265 -7.57 -3.69 -5.88
CA ARG A 265 -7.40 -2.24 -6.11
C ARG A 265 -7.64 -1.46 -4.84
#